data_778e19824c9dcd1c30719050ea288717
#
_entry.id   778e19824c9dcd1c30719050ea288717
#
_cell.length_a   1.000
_cell.length_b   1.000
_cell.length_c   1.000
_cell.angle_alpha   90.00
_cell.angle_beta   90.00
_cell.angle_gamma   90.00
#
_symmetry.space_group_name_H-M   'P 1'
#
loop_
_entity.id
_entity.type
_entity.pdbx_description
1 polymer ?
#
loop_
_entity_poly.entity_id
_entity_poly.type
_entity_poly.pdbx_seq_one_letter_code
_entity_poly.pdbx_strand_id
1 'polypeptide(L)'
;NHIEMIYDYLIVGSGLFGTTMAYLLHQKGYKCLVIDKRSHIGGNVYTESVNGINVHKYGAHIFHTSDRRVWEFVNSLVEFNRYTNSPVANYKGKLYNLPFNMNTFYQMWGVTTPEEAKEMIEKQRRESGILSPKNLEEQAISLIGKDIYYTLIKDYTEKQWGRKATELPAFIIKRLPVRFTFDNNYFNDKYQGIPEGGYTRMIEKMLDGVEVRLNTDYFGNREYFDSIADRVIYTGEIDRFFDYRFGYLEYRTVSFETELLECRGELYGCRYSLYPYYRT
;
A
#
# COMPACT_ATOMS: atom_id res chain seq x y z
N ASN A 1 17.54 -33.13 26.76
CA ASN A 1 16.35 -33.31 25.93
C ASN A 1 16.67 -32.80 24.54
N HIS A 2 16.94 -33.69 23.58
CA HIS A 2 16.99 -33.30 22.17
C HIS A 2 15.56 -32.95 21.75
N ILE A 3 15.30 -31.68 21.52
CA ILE A 3 14.06 -31.27 20.84
C ILE A 3 14.26 -31.67 19.37
N GLU A 4 13.44 -32.59 18.90
CA GLU A 4 13.47 -33.04 17.50
C GLU A 4 13.04 -31.90 16.59
N MET A 5 13.87 -31.57 15.60
CA MET A 5 13.45 -30.60 14.56
C MET A 5 12.27 -31.20 13.80
N ILE A 6 11.13 -30.49 13.90
CA ILE A 6 9.83 -30.98 13.38
C ILE A 6 9.55 -30.40 11.99
N TYR A 7 10.11 -29.21 11.69
CA TYR A 7 9.88 -28.46 10.46
C TYR A 7 11.18 -28.11 9.75
N ASP A 8 11.15 -28.09 8.43
CA ASP A 8 12.25 -27.56 7.62
C ASP A 8 12.30 -26.03 7.72
N TYR A 9 11.12 -25.39 7.74
CA TYR A 9 11.00 -23.94 7.82
C TYR A 9 9.93 -23.50 8.82
N LEU A 10 10.29 -22.56 9.65
CA LEU A 10 9.37 -21.71 10.42
C LEU A 10 9.24 -20.37 9.69
N ILE A 11 8.02 -19.96 9.40
CA ILE A 11 7.71 -18.70 8.76
C ILE A 11 6.94 -17.83 9.75
N VAL A 12 7.56 -16.72 10.15
CA VAL A 12 6.99 -15.78 11.11
C VAL A 12 6.29 -14.64 10.35
N GLY A 13 4.98 -14.65 10.39
CA GLY A 13 4.09 -13.74 9.70
C GLY A 13 3.36 -14.39 8.52
N SER A 14 2.04 -14.35 8.56
CA SER A 14 1.13 -14.89 7.53
C SER A 14 0.68 -13.84 6.52
N GLY A 15 1.45 -12.75 6.37
CA GLY A 15 1.25 -11.75 5.33
C GLY A 15 1.59 -12.29 3.94
N LEU A 16 1.41 -11.46 2.90
CA LEU A 16 1.58 -11.89 1.51
C LEU A 16 2.96 -12.50 1.23
N PHE A 17 4.04 -11.93 1.78
CA PHE A 17 5.39 -12.48 1.60
C PHE A 17 5.54 -13.84 2.29
N GLY A 18 5.19 -13.93 3.59
CA GLY A 18 5.35 -15.17 4.35
C GLY A 18 4.53 -16.32 3.77
N THR A 19 3.29 -16.07 3.37
CA THR A 19 2.43 -17.09 2.74
C THR A 19 2.93 -17.51 1.38
N THR A 20 3.45 -16.59 0.57
CA THR A 20 4.06 -16.94 -0.72
C THR A 20 5.28 -17.85 -0.52
N MET A 21 6.14 -17.54 0.47
CA MET A 21 7.27 -18.40 0.82
C MET A 21 6.82 -19.78 1.28
N ALA A 22 5.82 -19.84 2.18
CA ALA A 22 5.25 -21.11 2.65
C ALA A 22 4.72 -21.96 1.50
N TYR A 23 3.95 -21.34 0.60
CA TYR A 23 3.42 -22.00 -0.59
C TYR A 23 4.53 -22.59 -1.48
N LEU A 24 5.51 -21.77 -1.85
CA LEU A 24 6.59 -22.21 -2.74
C LEU A 24 7.48 -23.30 -2.12
N LEU A 25 7.71 -23.24 -0.82
CA LEU A 25 8.47 -24.26 -0.10
C LEU A 25 7.66 -25.55 0.05
N HIS A 26 6.38 -25.44 0.38
CA HIS A 26 5.48 -26.61 0.48
C HIS A 26 5.35 -27.34 -0.87
N GLN A 27 5.25 -26.60 -1.98
CA GLN A 27 5.24 -27.20 -3.34
C GLN A 27 6.55 -27.96 -3.67
N LYS A 28 7.65 -27.67 -3.00
CA LYS A 28 8.93 -28.39 -3.11
C LYS A 28 9.06 -29.56 -2.11
N GLY A 29 8.01 -29.82 -1.34
CA GLY A 29 7.96 -30.91 -0.36
C GLY A 29 8.55 -30.59 1.01
N TYR A 30 8.89 -29.31 1.29
CA TYR A 30 9.34 -28.92 2.61
C TYR A 30 8.18 -28.83 3.60
N LYS A 31 8.44 -29.26 4.84
CA LYS A 31 7.49 -29.15 5.93
C LYS A 31 7.60 -27.77 6.58
N CYS A 32 6.56 -26.95 6.43
CA CYS A 32 6.54 -25.58 6.92
C CYS A 32 5.57 -25.42 8.08
N LEU A 33 5.93 -24.57 9.05
CA LEU A 33 5.02 -24.00 10.04
C LEU A 33 4.95 -22.48 9.83
N VAL A 34 3.75 -21.95 9.69
CA VAL A 34 3.50 -20.51 9.69
C VAL A 34 2.92 -20.09 11.03
N ILE A 35 3.50 -19.06 11.65
CA ILE A 35 2.96 -18.47 12.88
C ILE A 35 2.64 -16.99 12.66
N ASP A 36 1.57 -16.50 13.27
CA ASP A 36 1.23 -15.08 13.26
C ASP A 36 0.70 -14.63 14.62
N LYS A 37 1.14 -13.45 15.06
CA LYS A 37 0.66 -12.82 16.29
C LYS A 37 -0.80 -12.39 16.23
N ARG A 38 -1.33 -12.18 15.03
CA ARG A 38 -2.74 -11.81 14.81
C ARG A 38 -3.66 -13.01 14.91
N SER A 39 -4.96 -12.73 15.08
CA SER A 39 -6.03 -13.75 15.10
C SER A 39 -6.50 -14.16 13.69
N HIS A 40 -5.89 -13.63 12.64
CA HIS A 40 -6.22 -13.90 11.24
C HIS A 40 -4.97 -13.99 10.37
N ILE A 41 -5.08 -14.69 9.26
CA ILE A 41 -4.08 -14.75 8.20
C ILE A 41 -4.11 -13.49 7.32
N GLY A 42 -3.14 -13.37 6.39
CA GLY A 42 -3.12 -12.36 5.35
C GLY A 42 -2.42 -11.06 5.73
N GLY A 43 -2.03 -10.89 7.00
CA GLY A 43 -1.33 -9.68 7.42
C GLY A 43 -2.10 -8.41 7.02
N ASN A 44 -1.43 -7.47 6.35
CA ASN A 44 -2.06 -6.19 5.93
C ASN A 44 -3.00 -6.32 4.72
N VAL A 45 -2.97 -7.43 3.97
CA VAL A 45 -3.92 -7.67 2.87
C VAL A 45 -5.19 -8.39 3.32
N TYR A 46 -5.34 -8.63 4.63
CA TYR A 46 -6.53 -9.26 5.18
C TYR A 46 -7.80 -8.55 4.72
N THR A 47 -8.70 -9.32 4.13
CA THR A 47 -9.99 -8.88 3.62
C THR A 47 -11.08 -9.69 4.30
N GLU A 48 -12.07 -9.03 4.87
CA GLU A 48 -13.27 -9.67 5.45
C GLU A 48 -14.52 -9.31 4.67
N SER A 49 -15.50 -10.21 4.65
CA SER A 49 -16.80 -9.92 4.05
C SER A 49 -17.74 -9.37 5.13
N VAL A 50 -18.21 -8.14 4.93
CA VAL A 50 -19.19 -7.48 5.80
C VAL A 50 -20.41 -7.12 4.96
N ASN A 51 -21.57 -7.71 5.24
CA ASN A 51 -22.81 -7.48 4.49
C ASN A 51 -22.66 -7.68 2.97
N GLY A 52 -21.84 -8.64 2.54
CA GLY A 52 -21.58 -8.92 1.12
C GLY A 52 -20.54 -8.00 0.47
N ILE A 53 -19.93 -7.11 1.24
CA ILE A 53 -18.86 -6.21 0.78
C ILE A 53 -17.51 -6.75 1.25
N ASN A 54 -16.55 -6.86 0.33
CA ASN A 54 -15.17 -7.20 0.68
C ASN A 54 -14.46 -5.98 1.26
N VAL A 55 -14.20 -6.00 2.56
CA VAL A 55 -13.57 -4.90 3.29
C VAL A 55 -12.08 -5.19 3.48
N HIS A 56 -11.22 -4.35 2.92
CA HIS A 56 -9.78 -4.38 3.18
C HIS A 56 -9.51 -3.75 4.54
N LYS A 57 -9.26 -4.58 5.54
CA LYS A 57 -9.23 -4.15 6.95
C LYS A 57 -8.13 -3.14 7.28
N TYR A 58 -7.03 -3.20 6.57
CA TYR A 58 -5.82 -2.38 6.80
C TYR A 58 -5.53 -1.42 5.65
N GLY A 59 -6.58 -0.92 5.01
CA GLY A 59 -6.48 -0.01 3.86
C GLY A 59 -6.55 -0.74 2.52
N ALA A 60 -6.87 0.02 1.48
CA ALA A 60 -7.04 -0.55 0.14
C ALA A 60 -5.72 -1.08 -0.41
N HIS A 61 -5.75 -2.31 -0.89
CA HIS A 61 -4.66 -2.94 -1.59
C HIS A 61 -5.12 -3.28 -3.01
N ILE A 62 -4.48 -2.67 -3.99
CA ILE A 62 -4.70 -2.96 -5.41
C ILE A 62 -3.45 -3.66 -5.93
N PHE A 63 -3.61 -4.88 -6.43
CA PHE A 63 -2.50 -5.61 -7.01
C PHE A 63 -2.16 -5.03 -8.38
N HIS A 64 -0.86 -4.78 -8.62
CA HIS A 64 -0.38 -4.31 -9.92
C HIS A 64 1.03 -4.83 -10.19
N THR A 65 1.31 -5.15 -11.43
CA THR A 65 2.63 -5.63 -11.88
C THR A 65 2.78 -5.49 -13.39
N SER A 66 4.00 -5.29 -13.85
CA SER A 66 4.35 -5.42 -15.27
C SER A 66 4.96 -6.80 -15.61
N ASP A 67 5.28 -7.62 -14.61
CA ASP A 67 5.78 -8.99 -14.82
C ASP A 67 4.62 -9.96 -15.06
N ARG A 68 4.59 -10.51 -16.29
CA ARG A 68 3.56 -11.46 -16.70
C ARG A 68 3.55 -12.73 -15.85
N ARG A 69 4.72 -13.22 -15.43
CA ARG A 69 4.82 -14.45 -14.61
C ARG A 69 4.18 -14.26 -13.26
N VAL A 70 4.38 -13.08 -12.64
CA VAL A 70 3.74 -12.73 -11.36
C VAL A 70 2.23 -12.62 -11.53
N TRP A 71 1.77 -12.00 -12.61
CA TRP A 71 0.33 -11.89 -12.91
C TRP A 71 -0.32 -13.26 -13.13
N GLU A 72 0.31 -14.12 -13.92
CA GLU A 72 -0.16 -15.49 -14.17
C GLU A 72 -0.16 -16.32 -12.88
N PHE A 73 0.86 -16.16 -12.03
CA PHE A 73 0.93 -16.84 -10.74
C PHE A 73 -0.24 -16.49 -9.83
N VAL A 74 -0.53 -15.20 -9.60
CA VAL A 74 -1.63 -14.83 -8.71
C VAL A 74 -2.99 -15.21 -9.28
N ASN A 75 -3.17 -15.15 -10.62
CA ASN A 75 -4.39 -15.60 -11.28
C ASN A 75 -4.56 -17.13 -11.30
N SER A 76 -3.50 -17.90 -11.13
CA SER A 76 -3.59 -19.36 -10.93
C SER A 76 -4.18 -19.72 -9.56
N LEU A 77 -4.07 -18.83 -8.59
CA LEU A 77 -4.62 -19.01 -7.24
C LEU A 77 -6.09 -18.56 -7.16
N VAL A 78 -6.38 -17.34 -7.60
CA VAL A 78 -7.73 -16.75 -7.63
C VAL A 78 -7.88 -15.86 -8.85
N GLU A 79 -9.09 -15.72 -9.37
CA GLU A 79 -9.37 -14.78 -10.44
C GLU A 79 -9.25 -13.33 -9.96
N PHE A 80 -8.65 -12.47 -10.77
CA PHE A 80 -8.57 -11.04 -10.53
C PHE A 80 -9.54 -10.30 -11.44
N ASN A 81 -10.26 -9.34 -10.87
CA ASN A 81 -11.12 -8.45 -11.64
C ASN A 81 -10.31 -7.44 -12.49
N ARG A 82 -11.04 -6.62 -13.25
CA ARG A 82 -10.44 -5.55 -14.08
C ARG A 82 -10.46 -4.19 -13.38
N TYR A 83 -10.30 -4.17 -12.06
CA TYR A 83 -10.29 -2.90 -11.34
C TYR A 83 -9.13 -2.03 -11.80
N THR A 84 -9.45 -0.82 -12.25
CA THR A 84 -8.46 0.20 -12.62
C THR A 84 -8.44 1.27 -11.53
N ASN A 85 -7.29 1.46 -10.90
CA ASN A 85 -7.15 2.46 -9.85
C ASN A 85 -7.10 3.87 -10.46
N SER A 86 -8.17 4.63 -10.28
CA SER A 86 -8.32 6.00 -10.77
C SER A 86 -8.77 6.90 -9.61
N PRO A 87 -7.86 7.27 -8.71
CA PRO A 87 -8.21 8.07 -7.54
C PRO A 87 -8.62 9.48 -7.92
N VAL A 88 -9.51 10.06 -7.12
CA VAL A 88 -9.98 11.44 -7.24
C VAL A 88 -9.75 12.14 -5.91
N ALA A 89 -9.08 13.28 -5.95
CA ALA A 89 -8.92 14.15 -4.80
C ALA A 89 -10.09 15.14 -4.71
N ASN A 90 -10.60 15.32 -3.49
CA ASN A 90 -11.54 16.41 -3.19
C ASN A 90 -10.81 17.49 -2.40
N TYR A 91 -10.67 18.65 -2.97
CA TYR A 91 -10.12 19.82 -2.31
C TYR A 91 -11.17 20.91 -2.23
N LYS A 92 -11.68 21.17 -1.03
CA LYS A 92 -12.71 22.20 -0.75
C LYS A 92 -13.95 22.09 -1.65
N GLY A 93 -14.40 20.86 -1.91
CA GLY A 93 -15.56 20.57 -2.75
C GLY A 93 -15.29 20.51 -4.26
N LYS A 94 -14.07 20.82 -4.70
CA LYS A 94 -13.65 20.66 -6.10
C LYS A 94 -12.90 19.35 -6.30
N LEU A 95 -13.27 18.59 -7.33
CA LEU A 95 -12.70 17.28 -7.62
C LEU A 95 -11.55 17.41 -8.64
N TYR A 96 -10.49 16.63 -8.38
CA TYR A 96 -9.33 16.55 -9.26
C TYR A 96 -8.94 15.10 -9.49
N ASN A 97 -8.69 14.73 -10.74
CA ASN A 97 -8.17 13.41 -11.08
C ASN A 97 -6.70 13.27 -10.69
N LEU A 98 -6.34 12.04 -10.28
CA LEU A 98 -4.96 11.65 -9.99
C LEU A 98 -4.61 10.39 -10.79
N PRO A 99 -3.32 10.15 -11.09
CA PRO A 99 -2.14 11.00 -10.85
C PRO A 99 -2.24 12.30 -11.64
N PHE A 100 -1.30 13.23 -11.42
CA PHE A 100 -1.30 14.51 -12.14
C PHE A 100 -1.19 14.27 -13.66
N ASN A 101 -2.29 14.54 -14.35
CA ASN A 101 -2.42 14.29 -15.79
C ASN A 101 -3.21 15.44 -16.44
N MET A 102 -3.48 15.36 -17.75
CA MET A 102 -4.19 16.41 -18.47
C MET A 102 -5.59 16.70 -17.93
N ASN A 103 -6.29 15.70 -17.35
CA ASN A 103 -7.56 15.95 -16.67
C ASN A 103 -7.35 16.82 -15.41
N THR A 104 -6.31 16.57 -14.64
CA THR A 104 -5.94 17.39 -13.45
C THR A 104 -5.66 18.82 -13.87
N PHE A 105 -4.87 19.01 -14.95
CA PHE A 105 -4.49 20.35 -15.43
C PHE A 105 -5.67 21.12 -16.03
N TYR A 106 -6.54 20.41 -16.76
CA TYR A 106 -7.79 20.99 -17.23
C TYR A 106 -8.69 21.43 -16.06
N GLN A 107 -8.86 20.58 -15.06
CA GLN A 107 -9.67 20.90 -13.87
C GLN A 107 -9.10 22.08 -13.07
N MET A 108 -7.78 22.23 -13.05
CA MET A 108 -7.10 23.28 -12.28
C MET A 108 -7.00 24.61 -13.06
N TRP A 109 -6.60 24.55 -14.32
CA TRP A 109 -6.24 25.72 -15.13
C TRP A 109 -7.06 25.92 -16.39
N GLY A 110 -7.90 24.95 -16.78
CA GLY A 110 -8.68 24.99 -18.01
C GLY A 110 -7.85 24.74 -19.29
N VAL A 111 -6.60 24.31 -19.16
CA VAL A 111 -5.73 24.00 -20.30
C VAL A 111 -6.15 22.71 -20.99
N THR A 112 -6.02 22.66 -22.31
CA THR A 112 -6.49 21.54 -23.14
C THR A 112 -5.37 20.83 -23.90
N THR A 113 -4.20 21.43 -23.99
CA THR A 113 -3.04 20.85 -24.67
C THR A 113 -1.88 20.58 -23.71
N PRO A 114 -1.03 19.58 -24.01
CA PRO A 114 0.19 19.32 -23.25
C PRO A 114 1.13 20.53 -23.16
N GLU A 115 1.21 21.32 -24.22
CA GLU A 115 2.04 22.51 -24.33
C GLU A 115 1.58 23.58 -23.35
N GLU A 116 0.28 23.89 -23.31
CA GLU A 116 -0.29 24.84 -22.34
C GLU A 116 -0.04 24.40 -20.89
N ALA A 117 -0.20 23.09 -20.59
CA ALA A 117 0.06 22.56 -19.26
C ALA A 117 1.53 22.68 -18.87
N LYS A 118 2.46 22.37 -19.78
CA LYS A 118 3.90 22.53 -19.54
C LYS A 118 4.29 23.99 -19.33
N GLU A 119 3.75 24.90 -20.12
CA GLU A 119 3.98 26.34 -19.98
C GLU A 119 3.50 26.86 -18.62
N MET A 120 2.33 26.41 -18.16
CA MET A 120 1.79 26.79 -16.86
C MET A 120 2.69 26.31 -15.71
N ILE A 121 3.13 25.05 -15.76
CA ILE A 121 4.08 24.50 -14.77
C ILE A 121 5.39 25.27 -14.80
N GLU A 122 5.96 25.48 -15.98
CA GLU A 122 7.26 26.15 -16.13
C GLU A 122 7.21 27.62 -15.70
N LYS A 123 6.10 28.31 -15.98
CA LYS A 123 5.86 29.67 -15.49
C LYS A 123 5.93 29.72 -13.97
N GLN A 124 5.20 28.84 -13.27
CA GLN A 124 5.17 28.81 -11.81
C GLN A 124 6.52 28.39 -11.20
N ARG A 125 7.25 27.49 -11.87
CA ARG A 125 8.61 27.12 -11.47
C ARG A 125 9.55 28.31 -11.52
N ARG A 126 9.55 29.08 -12.61
CA ARG A 126 10.35 30.32 -12.76
C ARG A 126 9.96 31.37 -11.73
N GLU A 127 8.65 31.59 -11.54
CA GLU A 127 8.13 32.54 -10.54
C GLU A 127 8.54 32.20 -9.12
N SER A 128 8.74 30.92 -8.80
CA SER A 128 9.17 30.50 -7.48
C SER A 128 10.60 30.90 -7.12
N GLY A 129 11.46 31.09 -8.13
CA GLY A 129 12.87 31.42 -7.95
C GLY A 129 13.70 30.33 -7.25
N ILE A 130 13.16 29.13 -7.07
CA ILE A 130 13.83 28.04 -6.36
C ILE A 130 14.85 27.37 -7.29
N LEU A 131 16.13 27.61 -7.03
CA LEU A 131 17.24 27.00 -7.79
C LEU A 131 17.77 25.72 -7.12
N SER A 132 17.78 25.68 -5.79
CA SER A 132 18.26 24.55 -5.00
C SER A 132 17.28 24.28 -3.85
N PRO A 133 16.34 23.36 -4.00
CA PRO A 133 15.34 23.05 -2.99
C PRO A 133 15.96 22.54 -1.68
N LYS A 134 15.58 23.12 -0.55
CA LYS A 134 16.10 22.78 0.80
C LYS A 134 15.19 21.83 1.56
N ASN A 135 13.92 21.78 1.21
CA ASN A 135 12.90 20.99 1.90
C ASN A 135 11.89 20.45 0.89
N LEU A 136 10.94 19.65 1.38
CA LEU A 136 9.93 19.00 0.56
C LEU A 136 9.03 20.02 -0.19
N GLU A 137 8.62 21.11 0.47
CA GLU A 137 7.81 22.17 -0.16
C GLU A 137 8.52 22.75 -1.37
N GLU A 138 9.74 23.24 -1.19
CA GLU A 138 10.53 23.81 -2.26
C GLU A 138 10.78 22.81 -3.39
N GLN A 139 11.05 21.55 -3.05
CA GLN A 139 11.22 20.48 -4.04
C GLN A 139 9.95 20.26 -4.86
N ALA A 140 8.80 20.16 -4.21
CA ALA A 140 7.52 19.95 -4.91
C ALA A 140 7.18 21.13 -5.83
N ILE A 141 7.30 22.37 -5.33
CA ILE A 141 7.03 23.57 -6.12
C ILE A 141 7.99 23.66 -7.33
N SER A 142 9.26 23.31 -7.14
CA SER A 142 10.25 23.31 -8.23
C SER A 142 9.97 22.23 -9.29
N LEU A 143 9.21 21.18 -8.96
CA LEU A 143 8.84 20.11 -9.89
C LEU A 143 7.54 20.39 -10.64
N ILE A 144 6.51 20.90 -9.96
CA ILE A 144 5.14 20.92 -10.52
C ILE A 144 4.42 22.25 -10.35
N GLY A 145 5.03 23.24 -9.71
CA GLY A 145 4.45 24.55 -9.46
C GLY A 145 3.63 24.62 -8.17
N LYS A 146 3.33 25.87 -7.77
CA LYS A 146 2.68 26.18 -6.50
C LYS A 146 1.22 25.72 -6.43
N ASP A 147 0.47 25.83 -7.54
CA ASP A 147 -0.97 25.55 -7.54
C ASP A 147 -1.25 24.07 -7.23
N ILE A 148 -0.54 23.17 -7.89
CA ILE A 148 -0.66 21.73 -7.61
C ILE A 148 -0.15 21.39 -6.23
N TYR A 149 0.97 21.98 -5.82
CA TYR A 149 1.53 21.75 -4.49
C TYR A 149 0.54 22.10 -3.37
N TYR A 150 0.03 23.34 -3.36
CA TYR A 150 -0.87 23.79 -2.28
C TYR A 150 -2.26 23.13 -2.33
N THR A 151 -2.71 22.71 -3.51
CA THR A 151 -4.04 22.10 -3.68
C THR A 151 -4.03 20.60 -3.39
N LEU A 152 -3.01 19.88 -3.84
CA LEU A 152 -3.08 18.41 -3.92
C LEU A 152 -1.94 17.69 -3.17
N ILE A 153 -0.88 18.38 -2.75
CA ILE A 153 0.28 17.73 -2.14
C ILE A 153 0.45 18.11 -0.67
N LYS A 154 0.42 19.40 -0.38
CA LYS A 154 0.80 19.94 0.95
C LYS A 154 0.04 19.28 2.08
N ASP A 155 -1.28 19.46 2.12
CA ASP A 155 -2.11 18.99 3.24
C ASP A 155 -2.06 17.46 3.39
N TYR A 156 -2.06 16.73 2.28
CA TYR A 156 -1.91 15.27 2.30
C TYR A 156 -0.56 14.85 2.88
N THR A 157 0.53 15.49 2.45
CA THR A 157 1.89 15.17 2.91
C THR A 157 2.08 15.51 4.38
N GLU A 158 1.71 16.71 4.79
CA GLU A 158 1.83 17.16 6.19
C GLU A 158 1.06 16.26 7.14
N LYS A 159 -0.10 15.79 6.72
CA LYS A 159 -0.92 14.85 7.44
C LYS A 159 -0.28 13.46 7.56
N GLN A 160 0.26 12.92 6.45
CA GLN A 160 0.94 11.62 6.45
C GLN A 160 2.16 11.61 7.37
N TRP A 161 2.89 12.73 7.42
CA TRP A 161 4.12 12.83 8.20
C TRP A 161 3.92 13.39 9.60
N GLY A 162 2.75 14.02 9.89
CA GLY A 162 2.50 14.72 11.14
C GLY A 162 3.45 15.90 11.36
N ARG A 163 4.02 16.47 10.28
CA ARG A 163 5.01 17.54 10.28
C ARG A 163 4.79 18.46 9.08
N LYS A 164 5.24 19.71 9.20
CA LYS A 164 5.18 20.67 8.09
C LYS A 164 6.09 20.23 6.94
N ALA A 165 5.64 20.44 5.70
CA ALA A 165 6.42 20.11 4.51
C ALA A 165 7.76 20.88 4.46
N THR A 166 7.83 22.07 5.03
CA THR A 166 9.06 22.88 5.18
C THR A 166 10.08 22.26 6.13
N GLU A 167 9.69 21.33 6.99
CA GLU A 167 10.56 20.62 7.94
C GLU A 167 10.98 19.23 7.42
N LEU A 168 10.42 18.81 6.30
CA LEU A 168 10.69 17.51 5.68
C LEU A 168 11.80 17.63 4.63
N PRO A 169 12.72 16.65 4.55
CA PRO A 169 13.79 16.67 3.57
C PRO A 169 13.29 16.66 2.13
N ALA A 170 13.96 17.40 1.25
CA ALA A 170 13.61 17.46 -0.17
C ALA A 170 13.61 16.10 -0.89
N PHE A 171 14.48 15.16 -0.45
CA PHE A 171 14.61 13.85 -1.10
C PHE A 171 13.37 12.96 -0.96
N ILE A 172 12.43 13.26 -0.06
CA ILE A 172 11.16 12.53 0.09
C ILE A 172 10.35 12.60 -1.21
N ILE A 173 10.37 13.74 -1.89
CA ILE A 173 9.78 13.91 -3.22
C ILE A 173 10.89 14.07 -4.26
N LYS A 174 11.49 12.97 -4.68
CA LYS A 174 12.49 13.01 -5.77
C LYS A 174 11.84 13.16 -7.15
N ARG A 175 10.66 12.59 -7.33
CA ARG A 175 9.90 12.60 -8.58
C ARG A 175 8.42 12.67 -8.26
N LEU A 176 7.70 13.50 -9.01
CA LEU A 176 6.25 13.48 -9.05
C LEU A 176 5.83 12.90 -10.39
N PRO A 177 4.97 11.89 -10.43
CA PRO A 177 4.49 11.33 -11.68
C PRO A 177 3.57 12.36 -12.35
N VAL A 178 4.07 12.97 -13.42
CA VAL A 178 3.32 13.93 -14.25
C VAL A 178 3.15 13.32 -15.62
N ARG A 179 1.92 13.31 -16.11
CA ARG A 179 1.56 12.81 -17.44
C ARG A 179 0.90 13.89 -18.25
N PHE A 180 1.37 14.08 -19.48
CA PHE A 180 0.74 15.01 -20.43
C PHE A 180 -0.19 14.26 -21.40
N THR A 181 -0.97 13.34 -20.84
CA THR A 181 -2.02 12.55 -21.50
C THR A 181 -3.29 12.57 -20.65
N PHE A 182 -4.44 12.29 -21.25
CA PHE A 182 -5.72 12.16 -20.54
C PHE A 182 -5.90 10.73 -20.01
N ASP A 183 -4.99 10.28 -19.16
CA ASP A 183 -4.98 8.94 -18.57
C ASP A 183 -5.06 9.02 -17.05
N ASN A 184 -6.18 8.57 -16.49
CA ASN A 184 -6.46 8.55 -15.05
C ASN A 184 -5.99 7.26 -14.36
N ASN A 185 -5.39 6.33 -15.08
CA ASN A 185 -4.85 5.13 -14.45
C ASN A 185 -3.67 5.50 -13.54
N TYR A 186 -3.82 5.22 -12.23
CA TYR A 186 -2.79 5.58 -11.25
C TYR A 186 -1.48 4.84 -11.49
N PHE A 187 -1.56 3.55 -11.85
CA PHE A 187 -0.38 2.71 -12.08
C PHE A 187 0.09 2.77 -13.53
N ASN A 188 1.41 2.63 -13.73
CA ASN A 188 2.02 2.46 -15.05
C ASN A 188 2.17 0.98 -15.42
N ASP A 189 1.82 0.08 -14.51
CA ASP A 189 1.97 -1.35 -14.72
C ASP A 189 0.95 -1.89 -15.73
N LYS A 190 1.37 -2.93 -16.44
CA LYS A 190 0.58 -3.56 -17.50
C LYS A 190 -0.65 -4.28 -16.96
N TYR A 191 -0.55 -4.83 -15.77
CA TYR A 191 -1.60 -5.62 -15.12
C TYR A 191 -1.97 -4.99 -13.78
N GLN A 192 -3.26 -4.95 -13.49
CA GLN A 192 -3.78 -4.53 -12.20
C GLN A 192 -5.15 -5.15 -11.96
N GLY A 193 -5.54 -5.26 -10.69
CA GLY A 193 -6.84 -5.80 -10.28
C GLY A 193 -6.90 -6.06 -8.79
N ILE A 194 -8.07 -6.55 -8.37
CA ILE A 194 -8.34 -7.00 -7.01
C ILE A 194 -8.84 -8.44 -7.10
N PRO A 195 -8.39 -9.35 -6.22
CA PRO A 195 -8.84 -10.74 -6.27
C PRO A 195 -10.33 -10.85 -5.97
N GLU A 196 -11.05 -11.62 -6.79
CA GLU A 196 -12.46 -11.93 -6.58
C GLU A 196 -12.66 -12.68 -5.26
N GLY A 197 -13.53 -12.13 -4.40
CA GLY A 197 -13.75 -12.65 -3.05
C GLY A 197 -12.72 -12.20 -2.01
N GLY A 198 -11.80 -11.29 -2.37
CA GLY A 198 -10.82 -10.68 -1.48
C GLY A 198 -9.49 -11.44 -1.39
N TYR A 199 -8.48 -10.75 -0.83
CA TYR A 199 -7.13 -11.31 -0.68
C TYR A 199 -7.07 -12.50 0.27
N THR A 200 -7.88 -12.53 1.32
CA THR A 200 -7.88 -13.64 2.30
C THR A 200 -8.09 -14.98 1.61
N ARG A 201 -8.98 -15.06 0.64
CA ARG A 201 -9.21 -16.27 -0.16
C ARG A 201 -7.96 -16.73 -0.92
N MET A 202 -7.17 -15.81 -1.44
CA MET A 202 -5.90 -16.14 -2.11
C MET A 202 -4.87 -16.66 -1.10
N ILE A 203 -4.81 -16.04 0.08
CA ILE A 203 -3.94 -16.47 1.17
C ILE A 203 -4.31 -17.89 1.66
N GLU A 204 -5.61 -18.16 1.84
CA GLU A 204 -6.11 -19.50 2.20
C GLU A 204 -5.64 -20.57 1.23
N LYS A 205 -5.73 -20.30 -0.07
CA LYS A 205 -5.26 -21.23 -1.11
C LYS A 205 -3.74 -21.45 -1.08
N MET A 206 -2.97 -20.41 -0.77
CA MET A 206 -1.52 -20.58 -0.62
C MET A 206 -1.13 -21.37 0.63
N LEU A 207 -1.95 -21.33 1.67
CA LEU A 207 -1.72 -22.05 2.92
C LEU A 207 -2.37 -23.45 2.97
N ASP A 208 -3.02 -23.87 1.90
CA ASP A 208 -3.60 -25.22 1.85
C ASP A 208 -2.51 -26.30 2.04
N GLY A 209 -2.74 -27.19 3.01
CA GLY A 209 -1.78 -28.20 3.42
C GLY A 209 -0.60 -27.70 4.28
N VAL A 210 -0.52 -26.41 4.62
CA VAL A 210 0.51 -25.82 5.50
C VAL A 210 -0.06 -25.64 6.92
N GLU A 211 0.70 -26.06 7.93
CA GLU A 211 0.32 -25.81 9.34
C GLU A 211 0.43 -24.32 9.67
N VAL A 212 -0.63 -23.77 10.27
CA VAL A 212 -0.71 -22.36 10.66
C VAL A 212 -1.10 -22.25 12.13
N ARG A 213 -0.39 -21.43 12.90
CA ARG A 213 -0.73 -21.10 14.30
C ARG A 213 -0.90 -19.59 14.43
N LEU A 214 -2.14 -19.16 14.62
CA LEU A 214 -2.50 -17.78 14.89
C LEU A 214 -2.40 -17.46 16.38
N ASN A 215 -2.53 -16.17 16.73
CA ASN A 215 -2.37 -15.68 18.13
C ASN A 215 -1.05 -16.15 18.75
N THR A 216 0.00 -16.27 17.94
CA THR A 216 1.29 -16.82 18.30
C THR A 216 2.39 -15.82 18.02
N ASP A 217 2.92 -15.19 19.09
CA ASP A 217 4.06 -14.27 18.97
C ASP A 217 5.37 -15.07 19.05
N TYR A 218 6.19 -14.94 18.01
CA TYR A 218 7.51 -15.54 17.92
C TYR A 218 8.39 -15.20 19.13
N PHE A 219 8.36 -13.95 19.58
CA PHE A 219 9.16 -13.52 20.73
C PHE A 219 8.59 -13.96 22.09
N GLY A 220 7.37 -14.47 22.12
CA GLY A 220 6.81 -15.07 23.34
C GLY A 220 7.55 -16.32 23.80
N ASN A 221 8.15 -17.07 22.87
CA ASN A 221 9.01 -18.22 23.16
C ASN A 221 9.98 -18.50 22.00
N ARG A 222 10.88 -17.54 21.73
CA ARG A 222 11.81 -17.57 20.60
C ARG A 222 12.69 -18.82 20.61
N GLU A 223 13.23 -19.20 21.77
CA GLU A 223 14.11 -20.39 21.90
C GLU A 223 13.39 -21.68 21.46
N TYR A 224 12.13 -21.83 21.84
CA TYR A 224 11.32 -22.96 21.38
C TYR A 224 11.15 -22.92 19.87
N PHE A 225 10.75 -21.79 19.29
CA PHE A 225 10.50 -21.68 17.85
C PHE A 225 11.77 -21.89 17.02
N ASP A 226 12.90 -21.37 17.48
CA ASP A 226 14.20 -21.59 16.83
C ASP A 226 14.66 -23.06 16.92
N SER A 227 14.19 -23.81 17.93
CA SER A 227 14.59 -25.21 18.14
C SER A 227 13.78 -26.23 17.34
N ILE A 228 12.58 -25.88 16.85
CA ILE A 228 11.67 -26.81 16.16
C ILE A 228 11.78 -26.76 14.64
N ALA A 229 12.55 -25.83 14.07
CA ALA A 229 12.73 -25.69 12.63
C ALA A 229 14.21 -25.52 12.27
N ASP A 230 14.59 -26.07 11.12
CA ASP A 230 15.97 -25.93 10.60
C ASP A 230 16.28 -24.49 10.21
N ARG A 231 15.28 -23.78 9.66
CA ARG A 231 15.41 -22.39 9.20
C ARG A 231 14.21 -21.54 9.57
N VAL A 232 14.50 -20.26 9.89
CA VAL A 232 13.48 -19.26 10.21
C VAL A 232 13.43 -18.20 9.11
N ILE A 233 12.24 -17.96 8.57
CA ILE A 233 11.94 -16.82 7.69
C ILE A 233 11.12 -15.82 8.51
N TYR A 234 11.76 -14.72 8.90
CA TYR A 234 11.14 -13.70 9.72
C TYR A 234 10.67 -12.53 8.85
N THR A 235 9.38 -12.18 8.93
CA THR A 235 8.77 -11.11 8.13
C THR A 235 8.29 -9.91 8.96
N GLY A 236 8.64 -9.86 10.23
CA GLY A 236 8.29 -8.77 11.13
C GLY A 236 9.29 -7.61 11.13
N GLU A 237 9.26 -6.83 12.18
CA GLU A 237 10.12 -5.65 12.37
C GLU A 237 11.58 -6.08 12.54
N ILE A 238 12.45 -5.66 11.63
CA ILE A 238 13.85 -6.10 11.59
C ILE A 238 14.63 -5.64 12.82
N ASP A 239 14.37 -4.46 13.33
CA ASP A 239 15.01 -3.91 14.54
C ASP A 239 14.62 -4.71 15.79
N ARG A 240 13.35 -5.13 15.91
CA ARG A 240 12.89 -6.04 16.96
C ARG A 240 13.56 -7.39 16.88
N PHE A 241 13.79 -7.92 15.67
CA PHE A 241 14.50 -9.21 15.50
C PHE A 241 15.90 -9.19 16.08
N PHE A 242 16.56 -8.06 16.02
CA PHE A 242 17.89 -7.82 16.58
C PHE A 242 17.88 -7.18 17.98
N ASP A 243 16.75 -7.24 18.70
CA ASP A 243 16.60 -6.67 20.05
C ASP A 243 17.00 -5.19 20.11
N TYR A 244 16.72 -4.46 19.04
CA TYR A 244 17.02 -3.02 18.87
C TYR A 244 18.49 -2.65 19.08
N ARG A 245 19.42 -3.60 19.05
CA ARG A 245 20.86 -3.38 19.32
C ARG A 245 21.56 -2.44 18.32
N PHE A 246 20.95 -2.22 17.14
CA PHE A 246 21.42 -1.29 16.13
C PHE A 246 20.62 0.02 16.08
N GLY A 247 19.76 0.25 17.07
CA GLY A 247 18.82 1.37 17.13
C GLY A 247 17.42 1.01 16.65
N TYR A 248 16.51 1.97 16.79
CA TYR A 248 15.10 1.83 16.40
C TYR A 248 14.90 2.37 14.98
N LEU A 249 14.09 1.68 14.19
CA LEU A 249 13.54 2.22 12.95
C LEU A 249 12.27 3.03 13.26
N GLU A 250 12.07 4.12 12.54
CA GLU A 250 10.85 4.90 12.65
C GLU A 250 9.73 4.29 11.81
N TYR A 251 8.66 3.93 12.48
CA TYR A 251 7.41 3.47 11.85
C TYR A 251 6.31 4.52 12.01
N ARG A 252 5.33 4.47 11.12
CA ARG A 252 4.09 5.24 11.24
C ARG A 252 2.94 4.29 11.44
N THR A 253 2.22 4.46 12.55
CA THR A 253 1.01 3.71 12.83
C THR A 253 -0.17 4.36 12.11
N VAL A 254 -0.91 3.55 11.37
CA VAL A 254 -2.18 3.97 10.75
C VAL A 254 -3.32 3.44 11.63
N SER A 255 -4.17 4.35 12.09
CA SER A 255 -5.38 4.00 12.82
C SER A 255 -6.57 4.02 11.88
N PHE A 256 -7.44 3.01 11.98
CA PHE A 256 -8.65 2.89 11.17
C PHE A 256 -9.88 3.01 12.07
N GLU A 257 -10.76 3.93 11.74
CA GLU A 257 -12.10 3.99 12.28
C GLU A 257 -13.07 3.45 11.25
N THR A 258 -13.91 2.49 11.66
CA THR A 258 -14.89 1.85 10.76
C THR A 258 -16.28 2.29 11.16
N GLU A 259 -17.02 2.83 10.23
CA GLU A 259 -18.43 3.22 10.42
C GLU A 259 -19.30 2.46 9.42
N LEU A 260 -20.39 1.85 9.92
CA LEU A 260 -21.41 1.23 9.07
C LEU A 260 -22.52 2.26 8.84
N LEU A 261 -22.65 2.73 7.62
CA LEU A 261 -23.68 3.69 7.24
C LEU A 261 -24.91 2.96 6.70
N GLU A 262 -26.09 3.39 7.14
CA GLU A 262 -27.34 2.96 6.53
C GLU A 262 -27.54 3.66 5.19
N CYS A 263 -27.62 2.91 4.12
CA CYS A 263 -27.93 3.41 2.79
C CYS A 263 -29.42 3.54 2.58
N ARG A 264 -29.90 4.78 2.43
CA ARG A 264 -31.29 5.06 1.96
C ARG A 264 -31.25 5.39 0.47
N GLY A 265 -31.35 4.37 -0.38
CA GLY A 265 -31.42 4.55 -1.83
C GLY A 265 -30.30 3.81 -2.59
N GLU A 266 -30.42 3.79 -3.93
CA GLU A 266 -29.41 3.21 -4.80
C GLU A 266 -28.11 4.01 -4.72
N LEU A 267 -27.09 3.48 -4.04
CA LEU A 267 -25.75 4.03 -4.06
C LEU A 267 -25.06 3.61 -5.35
N TYR A 268 -25.27 4.34 -6.41
CA TYR A 268 -24.38 4.31 -7.55
C TYR A 268 -22.99 4.81 -7.11
N GLY A 269 -22.07 3.89 -6.85
CA GLY A 269 -20.66 4.19 -6.71
C GLY A 269 -20.14 4.50 -5.32
N CYS A 270 -20.51 3.78 -4.27
CA CYS A 270 -19.60 3.57 -3.13
C CYS A 270 -18.38 2.77 -3.61
N ARG A 271 -17.64 3.33 -4.55
CA ARG A 271 -16.25 2.98 -4.77
C ARG A 271 -15.49 3.61 -3.63
N TYR A 272 -14.92 2.78 -2.77
CA TYR A 272 -13.98 3.11 -1.74
C TYR A 272 -13.58 4.58 -1.68
N SER A 273 -14.33 5.36 -0.92
CA SER A 273 -13.88 6.65 -0.48
C SER A 273 -12.91 6.37 0.66
N LEU A 274 -11.64 6.22 0.37
CA LEU A 274 -10.59 6.42 1.34
C LEU A 274 -10.59 7.91 1.69
N TYR A 275 -11.66 8.34 2.37
CA TYR A 275 -11.61 9.58 3.11
C TYR A 275 -10.93 9.24 4.43
N PRO A 276 -9.70 9.63 4.61
CA PRO A 276 -9.25 9.85 5.94
C PRO A 276 -10.06 11.03 6.48
N TYR A 277 -11.18 10.77 7.14
CA TYR A 277 -11.81 11.75 7.99
C TYR A 277 -10.82 12.05 9.11
N TYR A 278 -10.27 13.27 9.12
CA TYR A 278 -9.60 13.81 10.28
C TYR A 278 -10.53 14.83 10.91
N ARG A 279 -10.98 14.53 12.12
CA ARG A 279 -11.45 15.57 13.03
C ARG A 279 -10.20 16.29 13.53
N THR A 280 -10.15 17.59 13.33
CA THR A 280 -9.27 18.54 14.05
C THR A 280 -9.65 18.56 15.53
#